data_1cadc3691da4a624592ea5b45765e6a8
#
_entry.id   1cadc3691da4a624592ea5b45765e6a8
#
_cell.length_a   1.000
_cell.length_b   1.000
_cell.length_c   1.000
_cell.angle_alpha   90.00
_cell.angle_beta   90.00
_cell.angle_gamma   90.00
#
_symmetry.space_group_name_H-M   'P 1'
#
loop_
_entity.id
_entity.type
_entity.pdbx_description
1 polymer ?
#
loop_
_entity_poly.entity_id
_entity_poly.type
_entity_poly.pdbx_seq_one_letter_code
_entity_poly.pdbx_strand_id
1 'polypeptide(L)'
;MNTGSKDKILSGDGSPLATAEQRLRQLGIKLPAPPEPFGIYSEAVQTGKLLFLTGMLPTVGREAKFIGRLGAELDIEACHKAARLAALNALAVARQHLGSLDELTRIVRLGVAVATSGDVRDQPKVADGASELLQDVFGKDKNPS
;
A
#
# COMPACT_ATOMS: atom_id res chain seq x y z
N MET A 1 1.69 31.38 20.48
CA MET A 1 2.19 30.49 19.40
C MET A 1 2.39 29.13 20.00
N ASN A 2 1.53 28.17 19.69
CA ASN A 2 1.59 26.84 20.26
C ASN A 2 2.37 25.93 19.30
N THR A 3 3.67 25.79 19.53
CA THR A 3 4.48 24.80 18.84
C THR A 3 4.12 23.44 19.43
N GLY A 4 3.14 22.77 18.81
CA GLY A 4 2.77 21.41 19.18
C GLY A 4 4.01 20.51 19.08
N SER A 5 4.51 20.10 20.21
CA SER A 5 5.49 19.03 20.33
C SER A 5 4.86 17.79 19.69
N LYS A 6 5.41 17.37 18.54
CA LYS A 6 5.10 16.05 17.99
C LYS A 6 5.69 15.05 18.98
N ASP A 7 4.85 14.45 19.80
CA ASP A 7 5.27 13.38 20.71
C ASP A 7 5.96 12.30 19.87
N LYS A 8 7.28 12.20 20.03
CA LYS A 8 8.07 11.12 19.42
C LYS A 8 7.69 9.82 20.11
N ILE A 9 6.97 8.98 19.42
CA ILE A 9 6.73 7.60 19.86
C ILE A 9 8.09 6.90 19.89
N LEU A 10 8.45 6.36 21.04
CA LEU A 10 9.71 5.65 21.26
C LEU A 10 9.47 4.14 21.20
N SER A 11 10.49 3.42 20.71
CA SER A 11 10.56 1.97 20.88
C SER A 11 10.80 1.59 22.35
N GLY A 12 10.63 0.31 22.69
CA GLY A 12 10.82 -0.17 24.07
C GLY A 12 12.21 0.05 24.67
N ASP A 13 13.21 0.35 23.85
CA ASP A 13 14.59 0.69 24.24
C ASP A 13 14.83 2.22 24.35
N GLY A 14 13.78 3.04 24.18
CA GLY A 14 13.87 4.50 24.24
C GLY A 14 14.35 5.18 22.95
N SER A 15 14.65 4.42 21.88
CA SER A 15 15.00 4.99 20.58
C SER A 15 13.75 5.44 19.79
N PRO A 16 13.83 6.49 18.93
CA PRO A 16 12.73 6.88 18.07
C PRO A 16 12.36 5.75 17.11
N LEU A 17 11.04 5.43 16.99
CA LEU A 17 10.57 4.50 15.98
C LEU A 17 10.91 5.03 14.56
N ALA A 18 11.35 4.13 13.69
CA ALA A 18 11.63 4.45 12.31
C ALA A 18 10.35 4.94 11.61
N THR A 19 10.48 6.01 10.81
CA THR A 19 9.39 6.54 9.98
C THR A 19 9.13 5.63 8.79
N ALA A 20 8.00 5.81 8.10
CA ALA A 20 7.68 5.06 6.88
C ALA A 20 8.77 5.21 5.81
N GLU A 21 9.24 6.44 5.57
CA GLU A 21 10.30 6.70 4.59
C GLU A 21 11.64 6.07 5.01
N GLN A 22 11.96 6.07 6.30
CA GLN A 22 13.16 5.38 6.81
C GLN A 22 13.06 3.87 6.63
N ARG A 23 11.89 3.27 6.91
CA ARG A 23 11.67 1.84 6.72
C ARG A 23 11.80 1.41 5.26
N LEU A 24 11.25 2.19 4.33
CA LEU A 24 11.46 1.95 2.89
C LEU A 24 12.94 1.86 2.54
N ARG A 25 13.75 2.81 3.03
CA ARG A 25 15.20 2.81 2.79
C ARG A 25 15.89 1.61 3.43
N GLN A 26 15.58 1.30 4.69
CA GLN A 26 16.17 0.17 5.42
C GLN A 26 15.85 -1.18 4.76
N LEU A 27 14.66 -1.33 4.20
CA LEU A 27 14.20 -2.55 3.53
C LEU A 27 14.61 -2.60 2.05
N GLY A 28 15.25 -1.55 1.54
CA GLY A 28 15.61 -1.47 0.12
C GLY A 28 14.41 -1.41 -0.81
N ILE A 29 13.25 -0.96 -0.31
CA ILE A 29 12.03 -0.85 -1.10
C ILE A 29 12.04 0.48 -1.85
N LYS A 30 12.07 0.39 -3.18
CA LYS A 30 11.98 1.53 -4.09
C LYS A 30 10.56 1.62 -4.63
N LEU A 31 9.84 2.71 -4.32
CA LEU A 31 8.52 2.91 -4.88
C LEU A 31 8.62 3.18 -6.38
N PRO A 32 7.69 2.65 -7.17
CA PRO A 32 7.61 2.96 -8.60
C PRO A 32 7.20 4.43 -8.81
N ALA A 33 7.33 4.90 -10.03
CA ALA A 33 6.66 6.14 -10.43
C ALA A 33 5.14 5.96 -10.23
N PRO A 34 4.43 6.97 -9.71
CA PRO A 34 2.98 6.87 -9.54
C PRO A 34 2.32 6.54 -10.88
N PRO A 35 1.40 5.56 -10.92
CA PRO A 35 0.68 5.25 -12.15
C PRO A 35 -0.23 6.42 -12.54
N GLU A 36 -0.41 6.61 -13.84
CA GLU A 36 -1.40 7.54 -14.36
C GLU A 36 -2.78 6.86 -14.42
N PRO A 37 -3.90 7.62 -14.24
CA PRO A 37 -5.23 7.06 -14.34
C PRO A 37 -5.49 6.49 -15.75
N PHE A 38 -6.20 5.37 -15.79
CA PHE A 38 -6.65 4.77 -17.05
C PHE A 38 -7.93 5.40 -17.60
N GLY A 39 -8.53 6.33 -16.87
CA GLY A 39 -9.77 6.98 -17.20
C GLY A 39 -9.88 8.40 -16.64
N ILE A 40 -11.07 8.97 -16.71
CA ILE A 40 -11.35 10.32 -16.20
C ILE A 40 -11.73 10.22 -14.71
N TYR A 41 -10.73 10.12 -13.84
CA TYR A 41 -10.89 10.11 -12.39
C TYR A 41 -9.60 10.60 -11.70
N SER A 42 -9.70 11.03 -10.45
CA SER A 42 -8.55 11.32 -9.59
C SER A 42 -8.06 10.05 -8.90
N GLU A 43 -6.76 9.84 -8.86
CA GLU A 43 -6.18 8.70 -8.13
C GLU A 43 -6.28 8.88 -6.62
N ALA A 44 -6.32 10.13 -6.14
CA ALA A 44 -6.37 10.45 -4.72
C ALA A 44 -7.33 11.62 -4.46
N VAL A 45 -8.15 11.49 -3.43
CA VAL A 45 -9.02 12.56 -2.93
C VAL A 45 -8.86 12.65 -1.42
N GLN A 46 -8.51 13.83 -0.95
CA GLN A 46 -8.40 14.11 0.49
C GLN A 46 -9.62 14.87 0.99
N THR A 47 -10.18 14.38 2.09
CA THR A 47 -11.22 15.11 2.84
C THR A 47 -10.87 15.09 4.33
N GLY A 48 -10.66 16.27 4.90
CA GLY A 48 -10.15 16.39 6.26
C GLY A 48 -8.83 15.64 6.42
N LYS A 49 -8.79 14.67 7.33
CA LYS A 49 -7.62 13.83 7.63
C LYS A 49 -7.65 12.47 6.92
N LEU A 50 -8.59 12.25 6.01
CA LEU A 50 -8.73 11.01 5.26
C LEU A 50 -8.26 11.21 3.82
N LEU A 51 -7.40 10.31 3.37
CA LEU A 51 -6.97 10.20 1.98
C LEU A 51 -7.60 8.93 1.39
N PHE A 52 -8.42 9.11 0.37
CA PHE A 52 -9.03 8.02 -0.40
C PHE A 52 -8.24 7.83 -1.68
N LEU A 53 -7.84 6.61 -1.96
CA LEU A 53 -7.21 6.24 -3.21
C LEU A 53 -8.20 5.46 -4.07
N THR A 54 -8.13 5.65 -5.38
CA THR A 54 -8.82 4.78 -6.35
C THR A 54 -8.21 3.37 -6.32
N GLY A 55 -8.87 2.41 -6.95
CA GLY A 55 -8.32 1.07 -7.12
C GLY A 55 -7.00 1.10 -7.89
N MET A 56 -5.99 0.43 -7.36
CA MET A 56 -4.69 0.29 -8.00
C MET A 56 -4.55 -1.08 -8.63
N LEU A 57 -3.99 -1.10 -9.82
CA LEU A 57 -3.69 -2.32 -10.57
C LEU A 57 -2.21 -2.70 -10.42
N PRO A 58 -1.88 -3.99 -10.58
CA PRO A 58 -0.49 -4.47 -10.57
C PRO A 58 0.20 -4.15 -11.91
N THR A 59 0.48 -2.87 -12.13
CA THR A 59 1.10 -2.36 -13.35
C THR A 59 2.50 -1.82 -13.10
N VAL A 60 3.34 -1.84 -14.11
CA VAL A 60 4.58 -1.05 -14.18
C VAL A 60 4.41 -0.05 -15.31
N GLY A 61 4.37 1.23 -14.97
CA GLY A 61 3.87 2.25 -15.90
C GLY A 61 2.43 1.93 -16.28
N ARG A 62 2.15 1.82 -17.58
CA ARG A 62 0.83 1.46 -18.11
C ARG A 62 0.69 -0.03 -18.47
N GLU A 63 1.72 -0.82 -18.22
CA GLU A 63 1.76 -2.24 -18.59
C GLU A 63 1.28 -3.11 -17.44
N ALA A 64 0.22 -3.91 -17.66
CA ALA A 64 -0.23 -4.92 -16.69
C ALA A 64 0.77 -6.07 -16.64
N LYS A 65 1.24 -6.42 -15.43
CA LYS A 65 2.24 -7.47 -15.21
C LYS A 65 1.64 -8.83 -14.85
N PHE A 66 0.44 -8.83 -14.29
CA PHE A 66 -0.25 -10.05 -13.88
C PHE A 66 -1.63 -10.06 -14.51
N ILE A 67 -1.81 -10.89 -15.53
CA ILE A 67 -3.07 -10.98 -16.29
C ILE A 67 -3.63 -12.39 -16.12
N GLY A 68 -4.84 -12.50 -15.59
CA GLY A 68 -5.51 -13.76 -15.39
C GLY A 68 -6.28 -13.81 -14.08
N ARG A 69 -6.83 -14.98 -13.81
CA ARG A 69 -7.68 -15.27 -12.66
C ARG A 69 -6.98 -16.25 -11.73
N LEU A 70 -7.10 -16.03 -10.43
CA LEU A 70 -6.66 -16.98 -9.44
C LEU A 70 -7.45 -18.31 -9.61
N GLY A 71 -6.70 -19.39 -9.68
CA GLY A 71 -7.28 -20.73 -9.91
C GLY A 71 -7.42 -21.12 -11.38
N ALA A 72 -7.00 -20.27 -12.31
CA ALA A 72 -6.93 -20.57 -13.74
C ALA A 72 -5.55 -20.19 -14.29
N GLU A 73 -5.39 -18.95 -14.76
CA GLU A 73 -4.16 -18.49 -15.38
C GLU A 73 -3.05 -18.14 -14.36
N LEU A 74 -3.45 -17.82 -13.11
CA LEU A 74 -2.54 -17.41 -12.04
C LEU A 74 -2.70 -18.30 -10.80
N ASP A 75 -1.58 -18.60 -10.15
CA ASP A 75 -1.54 -19.23 -8.85
C ASP A 75 -1.56 -18.20 -7.70
N ILE A 76 -1.62 -18.68 -6.45
CA ILE A 76 -1.65 -17.84 -5.25
C ILE A 76 -0.40 -16.98 -5.15
N GLU A 77 0.77 -17.54 -5.45
CA GLU A 77 2.04 -16.81 -5.36
C GLU A 77 2.09 -15.64 -6.36
N ALA A 78 1.67 -15.84 -7.59
CA ALA A 78 1.59 -14.78 -8.59
C ALA A 78 0.59 -13.70 -8.18
N CYS A 79 -0.58 -14.08 -7.66
CA CYS A 79 -1.58 -13.14 -7.18
C CYS A 79 -1.12 -12.36 -5.92
N HIS A 80 -0.38 -13.01 -5.02
CA HIS A 80 0.23 -12.36 -3.86
C HIS A 80 1.23 -11.27 -4.30
N LYS A 81 2.09 -11.58 -5.28
CA LYS A 81 3.01 -10.60 -5.89
C LYS A 81 2.26 -9.47 -6.60
N ALA A 82 1.16 -9.78 -7.27
CA ALA A 82 0.30 -8.78 -7.90
C ALA A 82 -0.30 -7.81 -6.88
N ALA A 83 -0.82 -8.32 -5.76
CA ALA A 83 -1.35 -7.49 -4.68
C ALA A 83 -0.25 -6.58 -4.08
N ARG A 84 0.96 -7.10 -3.88
CA ARG A 84 2.12 -6.30 -3.43
C ARG A 84 2.45 -5.17 -4.42
N LEU A 85 2.49 -5.46 -5.72
CA LEU A 85 2.77 -4.45 -6.74
C LEU A 85 1.69 -3.36 -6.78
N ALA A 86 0.42 -3.74 -6.71
CA ALA A 86 -0.68 -2.79 -6.63
C ALA A 86 -0.58 -1.89 -5.38
N ALA A 87 -0.19 -2.45 -4.23
CA ALA A 87 0.05 -1.70 -3.01
C ALA A 87 1.25 -0.74 -3.11
N LEU A 88 2.33 -1.14 -3.80
CA LEU A 88 3.46 -0.24 -4.11
C LEU A 88 3.00 0.95 -4.95
N ASN A 89 2.15 0.72 -5.94
CA ASN A 89 1.55 1.79 -6.74
C ASN A 89 0.69 2.72 -5.88
N ALA A 90 -0.10 2.17 -4.95
CA ALA A 90 -0.89 2.96 -4.01
C ALA A 90 -0.02 3.86 -3.12
N LEU A 91 1.09 3.33 -2.60
CA LEU A 91 2.04 4.10 -1.80
C LEU A 91 2.71 5.21 -2.62
N ALA A 92 3.03 4.95 -3.89
CA ALA A 92 3.60 5.96 -4.79
C ALA A 92 2.62 7.13 -5.01
N VAL A 93 1.33 6.84 -5.23
CA VAL A 93 0.28 7.88 -5.37
C VAL A 93 0.09 8.65 -4.06
N ALA A 94 0.06 7.96 -2.91
CA ALA A 94 -0.06 8.60 -1.61
C ALA A 94 1.13 9.54 -1.33
N ARG A 95 2.36 9.09 -1.61
CA ARG A 95 3.56 9.93 -1.47
C ARG A 95 3.51 11.16 -2.38
N GLN A 96 3.09 11.00 -3.62
CA GLN A 96 2.95 12.11 -4.56
C GLN A 96 1.95 13.15 -4.05
N HIS A 97 0.82 12.71 -3.52
CA HIS A 97 -0.22 13.60 -3.00
C HIS A 97 0.21 14.33 -1.73
N LEU A 98 0.85 13.62 -0.81
CA LEU A 98 1.21 14.13 0.52
C LEU A 98 2.61 14.76 0.60
N GLY A 99 3.48 14.48 -0.37
CA GLY A 99 4.89 14.85 -0.35
C GLY A 99 5.79 13.87 0.42
N SER A 100 5.25 13.15 1.39
CA SER A 100 5.96 12.11 2.16
C SER A 100 4.98 11.10 2.73
N LEU A 101 5.37 9.82 2.82
CA LEU A 101 4.59 8.80 3.53
C LEU A 101 4.63 8.99 5.05
N ASP A 102 5.55 9.79 5.57
CA ASP A 102 5.62 10.13 7.00
C ASP A 102 4.41 10.96 7.46
N GLU A 103 3.66 11.56 6.53
CA GLU A 103 2.40 12.25 6.82
C GLU A 103 1.24 11.29 7.12
N LEU A 104 1.37 10.00 6.78
CA LEU A 104 0.37 8.99 7.11
C LEU A 104 0.53 8.50 8.54
N THR A 105 -0.51 8.62 9.34
CA THR A 105 -0.51 8.12 10.72
C THR A 105 -0.86 6.63 10.79
N ARG A 106 -1.75 6.16 9.94
CA ARG A 106 -2.12 4.73 9.79
C ARG A 106 -2.87 4.49 8.49
N ILE A 107 -2.95 3.24 8.11
CA ILE A 107 -3.87 2.77 7.07
C ILE A 107 -5.21 2.41 7.74
N VAL A 108 -6.30 3.04 7.31
CA VAL A 108 -7.62 2.81 7.91
C VAL A 108 -8.27 1.56 7.34
N ARG A 109 -8.22 1.40 6.02
CA ARG A 109 -8.85 0.29 5.32
C ARG A 109 -8.06 -0.11 4.08
N LEU A 110 -8.00 -1.40 3.85
CA LEU A 110 -7.51 -2.00 2.61
C LEU A 110 -8.61 -2.90 2.02
N GLY A 111 -9.03 -2.60 0.79
CA GLY A 111 -9.88 -3.49 0.01
C GLY A 111 -9.06 -4.16 -1.09
N VAL A 112 -9.16 -5.47 -1.21
CA VAL A 112 -8.48 -6.24 -2.27
C VAL A 112 -9.54 -7.02 -3.05
N ALA A 113 -9.70 -6.67 -4.33
CA ALA A 113 -10.57 -7.38 -5.26
C ALA A 113 -9.72 -8.37 -6.07
N VAL A 114 -10.11 -9.63 -6.05
CA VAL A 114 -9.39 -10.72 -6.73
C VAL A 114 -10.31 -11.37 -7.75
N ALA A 115 -9.91 -11.35 -9.02
CA ALA A 115 -10.58 -12.13 -10.06
C ALA A 115 -10.26 -13.63 -9.85
N THR A 116 -11.27 -14.45 -9.71
CA THR A 116 -11.13 -15.90 -9.46
C THR A 116 -11.83 -16.73 -10.51
N SER A 117 -11.42 -17.99 -10.62
CA SER A 117 -12.07 -19.01 -11.42
C SER A 117 -12.41 -20.20 -10.52
N GLY A 118 -13.66 -20.70 -10.62
CA GLY A 118 -14.12 -21.81 -9.80
C GLY A 118 -14.31 -21.46 -8.32
N ASP A 119 -14.33 -22.48 -7.47
CA ASP A 119 -14.50 -22.34 -6.02
C ASP A 119 -13.12 -22.11 -5.35
N VAL A 120 -12.61 -20.90 -5.46
CA VAL A 120 -11.36 -20.49 -4.83
C VAL A 120 -11.67 -19.73 -3.55
N ARG A 121 -10.99 -20.08 -2.45
CA ARG A 121 -11.20 -19.51 -1.10
C ARG A 121 -9.92 -18.93 -0.50
N ASP A 122 -8.87 -18.79 -1.29
CA ASP A 122 -7.55 -18.33 -0.86
C ASP A 122 -7.31 -16.80 -1.04
N GLN A 123 -8.39 -16.03 -1.26
CA GLN A 123 -8.29 -14.57 -1.42
C GLN A 123 -7.55 -13.88 -0.26
N PRO A 124 -7.71 -14.28 1.01
CA PRO A 124 -6.93 -13.67 2.10
C PRO A 124 -5.42 -13.82 1.92
N LYS A 125 -4.95 -14.95 1.39
CA LYS A 125 -3.52 -15.17 1.11
C LYS A 125 -3.00 -14.24 0.01
N VAL A 126 -3.84 -13.89 -0.95
CA VAL A 126 -3.52 -12.89 -1.96
C VAL A 126 -3.43 -11.49 -1.34
N ALA A 127 -4.41 -11.13 -0.50
CA ALA A 127 -4.43 -9.84 0.19
C ALA A 127 -3.22 -9.65 1.12
N ASP A 128 -2.65 -10.72 1.66
CA ASP A 128 -1.44 -10.68 2.48
C ASP A 128 -0.27 -10.03 1.74
N GLY A 129 -0.20 -10.15 0.42
CA GLY A 129 0.84 -9.49 -0.37
C GLY A 129 0.84 -7.96 -0.19
N ALA A 130 -0.33 -7.35 -0.10
CA ALA A 130 -0.48 -5.93 0.20
C ALA A 130 -0.32 -5.65 1.71
N SER A 131 -0.97 -6.44 2.57
CA SER A 131 -0.96 -6.24 4.02
C SER A 131 0.44 -6.35 4.62
N GLU A 132 1.25 -7.31 4.17
CA GLU A 132 2.64 -7.48 4.60
C GLU A 132 3.49 -6.26 4.22
N LEU A 133 3.35 -5.74 3.00
CA LEU A 133 4.03 -4.51 2.59
C LEU A 133 3.66 -3.34 3.49
N LEU A 134 2.37 -3.14 3.76
CA LEU A 134 1.90 -2.05 4.62
C LEU A 134 2.42 -2.21 6.05
N GLN A 135 2.45 -3.44 6.57
CA GLN A 135 3.03 -3.75 7.87
C GLN A 135 4.52 -3.43 7.93
N ASP A 136 5.28 -3.79 6.89
CA ASP A 136 6.72 -3.53 6.80
C ASP A 136 7.01 -2.03 6.79
N VAL A 137 6.18 -1.26 6.10
CA VAL A 137 6.38 0.20 5.94
C VAL A 137 5.88 0.98 7.15
N PHE A 138 4.72 0.67 7.70
CA PHE A 138 4.06 1.46 8.74
C PHE A 138 4.13 0.85 10.15
N GLY A 139 4.40 -0.44 10.27
CA GLY A 139 4.36 -1.17 11.51
C GLY A 139 3.06 -1.95 11.70
N LYS A 140 3.14 -3.03 12.47
CA LYS A 140 2.03 -3.98 12.68
C LYS A 140 0.80 -3.34 13.32
N ASP A 141 1.01 -2.42 14.23
CA ASP A 141 -0.04 -1.69 14.96
C ASP A 141 -0.81 -0.68 14.08
N LYS A 142 -0.30 -0.39 12.89
CA LYS A 142 -0.90 0.54 11.92
C LYS A 142 -1.50 -0.14 10.70
N ASN A 143 -1.56 -1.47 10.72
CA ASN A 143 -2.17 -2.23 9.64
C ASN A 143 -3.66 -1.91 9.49
N PRO A 144 -4.19 -1.99 8.27
CA PRO A 144 -5.60 -1.76 7.99
C PRO A 144 -6.49 -2.87 8.58
N SER A 145 -7.74 -2.54 8.75
CA SER A 145 -8.80 -3.52 9.02
C SER A 145 -9.46 -3.95 7.71
#